data_f424a2189e04de54068dbe78035c77db
#
_entry.id   f424a2189e04de54068dbe78035c77db
#
_cell.length_a   1.000
_cell.length_b   1.000
_cell.length_c   1.000
_cell.angle_alpha   90.00
_cell.angle_beta   90.00
_cell.angle_gamma   90.00
#
_symmetry.space_group_name_H-M   'P 1'
#
loop_
_entity.id
_entity.type
_entity.pdbx_description
1 polymer ?
#
loop_
_entity_poly.entity_id
_entity_poly.type
_entity_poly.pdbx_seq_one_letter_code
_entity_poly.pdbx_strand_id
1 'polypeptide(L)'
;MENMEMNFRLCKNHLDHTFVDLGKTPLANSYLSKESDFEIEKEIPLKALVCQKCFLVQVDEYEKPEDIFNNYAYFSSYSTSWLEHTKKFVTEMIEKFNISNNDQIIEIASNDGYLLKNFKERNIPVLGIEPASNVAKIAEKSGIPTITSFFGTETAENII
;
A
#
# COMPACT_ATOMS: atom_id res chain seq x y z
N MET A 1 30.80 4.14 0.46
CA MET A 1 29.35 4.44 0.46
C MET A 1 29.23 5.70 -0.37
N GLU A 2 28.80 5.54 -1.62
CA GLU A 2 28.51 6.69 -2.48
C GLU A 2 27.40 7.50 -1.82
N ASN A 3 27.62 8.83 -1.68
CA ASN A 3 26.57 9.75 -1.28
C ASN A 3 25.50 9.73 -2.40
N MET A 4 24.47 8.90 -2.24
CA MET A 4 23.28 9.07 -3.06
C MET A 4 22.70 10.44 -2.70
N GLU A 5 22.74 11.37 -3.64
CA GLU A 5 22.03 12.64 -3.50
C GLU A 5 20.55 12.34 -3.30
N MET A 6 20.09 12.53 -2.06
CA MET A 6 18.71 12.30 -1.70
C MET A 6 17.87 13.49 -2.14
N ASN A 7 17.01 13.27 -3.11
CA ASN A 7 16.18 14.30 -3.71
C ASN A 7 14.68 14.02 -3.52
N PHE A 8 13.88 15.06 -3.37
CA PHE A 8 12.42 14.93 -3.34
C PHE A 8 11.89 14.31 -4.63
N ARG A 9 11.03 13.32 -4.50
CA ARG A 9 10.50 12.55 -5.64
C ARG A 9 9.74 13.40 -6.65
N LEU A 10 9.01 14.43 -6.17
CA LEU A 10 8.20 15.29 -7.02
C LEU A 10 9.04 16.32 -7.78
N CYS A 11 9.80 17.17 -7.08
CA CYS A 11 10.44 18.36 -7.67
C CYS A 11 11.95 18.24 -7.84
N LYS A 12 12.55 17.11 -7.44
CA LYS A 12 13.99 16.83 -7.50
C LYS A 12 14.87 17.81 -6.71
N ASN A 13 14.28 18.61 -5.83
CA ASN A 13 15.03 19.47 -4.93
C ASN A 13 15.72 18.62 -3.85
N HIS A 14 16.83 19.10 -3.32
CA HIS A 14 17.58 18.37 -2.29
C HIS A 14 16.76 18.19 -1.00
N LEU A 15 16.94 17.04 -0.35
CA LEU A 15 16.32 16.67 0.92
C LEU A 15 17.17 17.19 2.08
N ASP A 16 16.86 18.36 2.62
CA ASP A 16 17.66 19.02 3.66
C ASP A 16 16.87 19.43 4.91
N HIS A 17 15.55 19.57 4.81
CA HIS A 17 14.74 20.12 5.90
C HIS A 17 13.96 18.99 6.63
N THR A 18 14.36 18.76 7.89
CA THR A 18 13.71 17.77 8.75
C THR A 18 12.36 18.28 9.23
N PHE A 19 11.29 17.51 8.93
CA PHE A 19 9.97 17.73 9.49
C PHE A 19 9.86 17.07 10.88
N VAL A 20 10.23 15.81 10.98
CA VAL A 20 10.30 15.06 12.26
C VAL A 20 11.35 13.97 12.16
N ASP A 21 12.08 13.75 13.24
CA ASP A 21 13.04 12.66 13.40
C ASP A 21 12.61 11.82 14.62
N LEU A 22 12.21 10.58 14.36
CA LEU A 22 11.78 9.63 15.38
C LEU A 22 12.88 8.63 15.77
N GLY A 23 14.10 8.89 15.34
CA GLY A 23 15.27 8.03 15.62
C GLY A 23 15.31 6.80 14.71
N LYS A 24 15.76 5.69 15.27
CA LYS A 24 15.82 4.41 14.57
C LYS A 24 14.76 3.47 15.10
N THR A 25 14.14 2.71 14.21
CA THR A 25 13.11 1.71 14.55
C THR A 25 13.27 0.46 13.68
N PRO A 26 12.82 -0.70 14.13
CA PRO A 26 12.63 -1.85 13.28
C PRO A 26 11.61 -1.58 12.17
N LEU A 27 11.62 -2.40 11.12
CA LEU A 27 10.60 -2.36 10.08
C LEU A 27 9.22 -2.71 10.62
N ALA A 28 8.22 -1.91 10.27
CA ALA A 28 6.84 -2.18 10.63
C ALA A 28 6.36 -3.52 10.03
N ASN A 29 5.57 -4.27 10.81
CA ASN A 29 5.03 -5.59 10.43
C ASN A 29 6.08 -6.67 10.12
N SER A 30 7.35 -6.46 10.49
CA SER A 30 8.41 -7.44 10.40
C SER A 30 8.52 -8.18 11.73
N TYR A 31 7.63 -9.14 11.96
CA TYR A 31 7.58 -9.88 13.21
C TYR A 31 8.72 -10.86 13.32
N LEU A 32 9.41 -10.86 14.46
CA LEU A 32 10.45 -11.81 14.77
C LEU A 32 9.83 -13.19 15.09
N SER A 33 10.42 -14.24 14.55
CA SER A 33 9.92 -15.60 14.71
C SER A 33 10.54 -16.34 15.90
N LYS A 34 11.69 -15.88 16.38
CA LYS A 34 12.47 -16.46 17.47
C LYS A 34 13.11 -15.38 18.33
N GLU A 35 13.33 -15.69 19.59
CA GLU A 35 14.03 -14.80 20.53
C GLU A 35 15.47 -14.46 20.09
N SER A 36 16.15 -15.40 19.43
CA SER A 36 17.49 -15.18 18.85
C SER A 36 17.52 -14.14 17.72
N ASP A 37 16.36 -13.81 17.13
CA ASP A 37 16.27 -12.87 16.02
C ASP A 37 16.40 -11.42 16.52
N PHE A 38 16.26 -11.15 17.82
CA PHE A 38 16.47 -9.82 18.42
C PHE A 38 17.91 -9.31 18.22
N GLU A 39 18.90 -10.19 18.17
CA GLU A 39 20.30 -9.81 17.99
C GLU A 39 20.62 -9.36 16.56
N ILE A 40 19.79 -9.77 15.60
CA ILE A 40 19.98 -9.47 14.17
C ILE A 40 18.91 -8.51 13.63
N GLU A 41 17.98 -8.05 14.47
CA GLU A 41 16.94 -7.13 14.08
C GLU A 41 17.54 -5.82 13.57
N LYS A 42 17.19 -5.48 12.34
CA LYS A 42 17.70 -4.28 11.70
C LYS A 42 16.90 -3.05 12.10
N GLU A 43 17.56 -2.08 12.69
CA GLU A 43 16.99 -0.77 12.94
C GLU A 43 17.36 0.21 11.82
N ILE A 44 16.37 0.90 11.29
CA ILE A 44 16.53 1.89 10.24
C ILE A 44 16.04 3.27 10.69
N PRO A 45 16.62 4.37 10.17
CA PRO A 45 16.15 5.70 10.51
C PRO A 45 14.68 5.92 10.10
N LEU A 46 13.89 6.47 11.00
CA LEU A 46 12.53 6.91 10.73
C LEU A 46 12.48 8.44 10.80
N LYS A 47 12.79 9.07 9.69
CA LYS A 47 12.92 10.51 9.56
C LYS A 47 12.11 11.02 8.39
N ALA A 48 11.17 11.92 8.64
CA ALA A 48 10.42 12.60 7.60
C ALA A 48 11.05 13.96 7.29
N LEU A 49 11.14 14.27 6.02
CA LEU A 49 11.71 15.49 5.47
C LEU A 49 10.63 16.25 4.70
N VAL A 50 10.66 17.58 4.71
CA VAL A 50 9.71 18.41 3.98
C VAL A 50 10.45 19.27 2.95
N CYS A 51 9.95 19.27 1.72
CA CYS A 51 10.49 20.12 0.68
C CYS A 51 10.09 21.59 0.88
N GLN A 52 11.06 22.48 0.95
CA GLN A 52 10.79 23.91 1.06
C GLN A 52 10.24 24.54 -0.24
N LYS A 53 10.30 23.80 -1.37
CA LYS A 53 9.84 24.27 -2.67
C LYS A 53 8.44 23.77 -3.05
N CYS A 54 8.18 22.48 -2.90
CA CYS A 54 6.89 21.87 -3.29
C CYS A 54 6.06 21.37 -2.11
N PHE A 55 6.59 21.48 -0.89
CA PHE A 55 5.96 21.10 0.38
C PHE A 55 5.62 19.61 0.52
N LEU A 56 6.12 18.75 -0.40
CA LEU A 56 6.01 17.29 -0.23
C LEU A 56 6.75 16.89 1.06
N VAL A 57 6.08 16.09 1.88
CA VAL A 57 6.68 15.38 3.01
C VAL A 57 7.07 13.99 2.55
N GLN A 58 8.29 13.57 2.83
CA GLN A 58 8.84 12.32 2.33
C GLN A 58 9.72 11.66 3.40
N VAL A 59 9.64 10.33 3.48
CA VAL A 59 10.58 9.49 4.21
C VAL A 59 11.61 8.94 3.21
N ASP A 60 12.86 8.81 3.61
CA ASP A 60 13.88 8.18 2.80
C ASP A 60 13.63 6.67 2.64
N GLU A 61 14.12 6.14 1.55
CA GLU A 61 13.99 4.72 1.21
C GLU A 61 15.25 3.97 1.67
N TYR A 62 15.14 3.29 2.81
CA TYR A 62 16.22 2.48 3.40
C TYR A 62 16.10 1.01 3.06
N GLU A 63 14.91 0.55 2.72
CA GLU A 63 14.60 -0.83 2.32
C GLU A 63 13.82 -0.83 1.02
N LYS A 64 13.98 -1.87 0.23
CA LYS A 64 13.23 -2.00 -1.01
C LYS A 64 11.77 -2.36 -0.72
N PRO A 65 10.82 -1.85 -1.51
CA PRO A 65 9.40 -2.20 -1.37
C PRO A 65 9.15 -3.72 -1.36
N GLU A 66 9.91 -4.47 -2.17
CA GLU A 66 9.80 -5.93 -2.26
C GLU A 66 10.13 -6.61 -0.92
N ASP A 67 11.13 -6.10 -0.18
CA ASP A 67 11.54 -6.67 1.10
C ASP A 67 10.50 -6.44 2.20
N ILE A 68 9.68 -5.38 2.06
CA ILE A 68 8.63 -5.02 3.01
C ILE A 68 7.31 -5.73 2.68
N PHE A 69 6.94 -5.81 1.38
CA PHE A 69 5.58 -6.18 0.97
C PHE A 69 5.43 -7.55 0.32
N ASN A 70 6.50 -8.32 0.06
CA ASN A 70 6.38 -9.65 -0.56
C ASN A 70 5.55 -10.63 0.26
N ASN A 71 5.63 -10.55 1.59
CA ASN A 71 4.84 -11.33 2.53
C ASN A 71 4.33 -10.40 3.63
N TYR A 72 3.12 -9.91 3.47
CA TYR A 72 2.58 -8.88 4.35
C TYR A 72 1.67 -9.48 5.41
N ALA A 73 1.94 -9.16 6.67
CA ALA A 73 1.25 -9.78 7.81
C ALA A 73 -0.13 -9.18 8.11
N TYR A 74 -0.46 -8.02 7.51
CA TYR A 74 -1.71 -7.32 7.79
C TYR A 74 -2.79 -7.65 6.75
N PHE A 75 -3.96 -8.06 7.25
CA PHE A 75 -5.17 -8.31 6.47
C PHE A 75 -6.25 -7.32 6.88
N SER A 76 -6.74 -6.55 5.92
CA SER A 76 -7.72 -5.48 6.19
C SER A 76 -9.08 -5.99 6.61
N SER A 77 -9.44 -7.24 6.26
CA SER A 77 -10.71 -7.86 6.62
C SER A 77 -10.86 -8.28 8.09
N TYR A 78 -9.81 -8.13 8.92
CA TYR A 78 -9.89 -8.51 10.34
C TYR A 78 -10.81 -7.62 11.19
N SER A 79 -10.97 -6.35 10.83
CA SER A 79 -11.74 -5.40 11.61
C SER A 79 -13.19 -5.32 11.13
N THR A 80 -14.13 -5.76 11.96
CA THR A 80 -15.57 -5.70 11.65
C THR A 80 -16.04 -4.26 11.41
N SER A 81 -15.61 -3.32 12.24
CA SER A 81 -15.97 -1.90 12.09
C SER A 81 -15.42 -1.30 10.79
N TRP A 82 -14.22 -1.76 10.37
CA TRP A 82 -13.65 -1.36 9.09
C TRP A 82 -14.44 -1.91 7.91
N LEU A 83 -14.88 -3.17 7.97
CA LEU A 83 -15.73 -3.77 6.93
C LEU A 83 -17.09 -3.06 6.82
N GLU A 84 -17.70 -2.67 7.94
CA GLU A 84 -18.93 -1.89 7.95
C GLU A 84 -18.73 -0.50 7.33
N HIS A 85 -17.62 0.16 7.67
CA HIS A 85 -17.24 1.44 7.09
C HIS A 85 -17.08 1.35 5.56
N THR A 86 -16.35 0.35 5.07
CA THR A 86 -16.12 0.19 3.63
C THR A 86 -17.39 -0.14 2.87
N LYS A 87 -18.29 -0.93 3.45
CA LYS A 87 -19.62 -1.20 2.87
C LYS A 87 -20.44 0.08 2.70
N LYS A 88 -20.44 0.94 3.72
CA LYS A 88 -21.11 2.25 3.66
C LYS A 88 -20.46 3.16 2.62
N PHE A 89 -19.14 3.26 2.65
CA PHE A 89 -18.37 4.03 1.68
C PHE A 89 -18.69 3.62 0.24
N VAL A 90 -18.68 2.31 -0.06
CA VAL A 90 -19.00 1.80 -1.41
C VAL A 90 -20.42 2.19 -1.82
N THR A 91 -21.39 2.10 -0.93
CA THR A 91 -22.77 2.53 -1.22
C THR A 91 -22.82 4.01 -1.60
N GLU A 92 -22.19 4.86 -0.79
CA GLU A 92 -22.13 6.30 -1.05
C GLU A 92 -21.41 6.64 -2.38
N MET A 93 -20.34 5.89 -2.72
CA MET A 93 -19.60 6.13 -3.97
C MET A 93 -20.40 5.70 -5.20
N ILE A 94 -21.13 4.59 -5.12
CA ILE A 94 -22.01 4.14 -6.20
C ILE A 94 -23.09 5.17 -6.48
N GLU A 95 -23.74 5.69 -5.46
CA GLU A 95 -24.76 6.73 -5.60
C GLU A 95 -24.18 8.05 -6.12
N LYS A 96 -23.08 8.50 -5.53
CA LYS A 96 -22.46 9.79 -5.86
C LYS A 96 -21.95 9.87 -7.30
N PHE A 97 -21.40 8.78 -7.82
CA PHE A 97 -20.80 8.74 -9.16
C PHE A 97 -21.64 7.97 -10.18
N ASN A 98 -22.85 7.52 -9.80
CA ASN A 98 -23.73 6.71 -10.64
C ASN A 98 -23.03 5.47 -11.22
N ILE A 99 -22.20 4.80 -10.38
CA ILE A 99 -21.44 3.63 -10.79
C ILE A 99 -22.39 2.45 -11.08
N SER A 100 -22.16 1.78 -12.19
CA SER A 100 -23.00 0.69 -12.69
C SER A 100 -22.16 -0.53 -13.11
N ASN A 101 -22.80 -1.56 -13.62
CA ASN A 101 -22.15 -2.74 -14.18
C ASN A 101 -21.41 -2.48 -15.52
N ASN A 102 -21.53 -1.27 -16.09
CA ASN A 102 -20.77 -0.83 -17.26
C ASN A 102 -19.41 -0.20 -16.89
N ASP A 103 -19.19 0.02 -15.61
CA ASP A 103 -17.97 0.59 -15.07
C ASP A 103 -17.07 -0.51 -14.51
N GLN A 104 -15.77 -0.23 -14.41
CA GLN A 104 -14.80 -1.10 -13.72
C GLN A 104 -14.15 -0.37 -12.57
N ILE A 105 -14.10 -1.00 -11.42
CA ILE A 105 -13.40 -0.49 -10.25
C ILE A 105 -12.04 -1.15 -10.15
N ILE A 106 -10.99 -0.32 -10.13
CA ILE A 106 -9.62 -0.78 -9.90
C ILE A 106 -9.16 -0.24 -8.55
N GLU A 107 -8.73 -1.13 -7.66
CA GLU A 107 -8.16 -0.76 -6.36
C GLU A 107 -6.67 -1.06 -6.35
N ILE A 108 -5.86 -0.03 -6.09
CA ILE A 108 -4.41 -0.13 -5.92
C ILE A 108 -4.11 -0.41 -4.44
N ALA A 109 -3.24 -1.38 -4.16
CA ALA A 109 -3.00 -1.94 -2.83
C ALA A 109 -4.28 -2.52 -2.22
N SER A 110 -4.94 -3.40 -2.99
CA SER A 110 -6.28 -3.92 -2.70
C SER A 110 -6.35 -4.87 -1.51
N ASN A 111 -5.21 -5.23 -0.96
CA ASN A 111 -5.07 -6.15 0.16
C ASN A 111 -5.86 -7.46 -0.11
N ASP A 112 -6.61 -7.98 0.83
CA ASP A 112 -7.40 -9.21 0.71
C ASP A 112 -8.76 -9.04 -0.01
N GLY A 113 -8.97 -7.90 -0.70
CA GLY A 113 -10.15 -7.60 -1.50
C GLY A 113 -11.36 -7.12 -0.71
N TYR A 114 -11.17 -6.74 0.54
CA TYR A 114 -12.20 -6.35 1.50
C TYR A 114 -13.13 -5.22 1.00
N LEU A 115 -12.59 -4.25 0.26
CA LEU A 115 -13.36 -3.15 -0.34
C LEU A 115 -14.04 -3.60 -1.64
N LEU A 116 -13.29 -4.21 -2.56
CA LEU A 116 -13.76 -4.65 -3.87
C LEU A 116 -14.90 -5.65 -3.80
N LYS A 117 -14.94 -6.48 -2.75
CA LYS A 117 -16.05 -7.40 -2.48
C LYS A 117 -17.41 -6.70 -2.47
N ASN A 118 -17.50 -5.49 -1.91
CA ASN A 118 -18.74 -4.75 -1.81
C ASN A 118 -19.24 -4.23 -3.18
N PHE A 119 -18.35 -3.94 -4.11
CA PHE A 119 -18.70 -3.61 -5.50
C PHE A 119 -19.12 -4.87 -6.27
N LYS A 120 -18.36 -5.96 -6.12
CA LYS A 120 -18.65 -7.23 -6.77
C LYS A 120 -20.01 -7.82 -6.38
N GLU A 121 -20.40 -7.73 -5.10
CA GLU A 121 -21.73 -8.14 -4.61
C GLU A 121 -22.88 -7.39 -5.29
N ARG A 122 -22.59 -6.23 -5.91
CA ARG A 122 -23.53 -5.42 -6.70
C ARG A 122 -23.37 -5.60 -8.21
N ASN A 123 -22.67 -6.67 -8.64
CA ASN A 123 -22.36 -6.98 -10.03
C ASN A 123 -21.59 -5.88 -10.78
N ILE A 124 -20.79 -5.10 -10.07
CA ILE A 124 -19.88 -4.11 -10.67
C ILE A 124 -18.53 -4.82 -10.89
N PRO A 125 -17.96 -4.75 -12.11
CA PRO A 125 -16.64 -5.31 -12.41
C PRO A 125 -15.55 -4.74 -11.53
N VAL A 126 -14.67 -5.60 -11.01
CA VAL A 126 -13.59 -5.20 -10.09
C VAL A 126 -12.25 -5.81 -10.49
N LEU A 127 -11.17 -5.11 -10.17
CA LEU A 127 -9.79 -5.59 -10.30
C LEU A 127 -8.96 -5.05 -9.15
N GLY A 128 -8.30 -5.95 -8.41
CA GLY A 128 -7.30 -5.60 -7.39
C GLY A 128 -5.89 -5.59 -7.96
N ILE A 129 -5.05 -4.72 -7.42
CA ILE A 129 -3.60 -4.73 -7.65
C ILE A 129 -2.94 -4.76 -6.27
N GLU A 130 -2.27 -5.87 -5.94
CA GLU A 130 -1.70 -6.10 -4.61
C GLU A 130 -0.33 -6.78 -4.73
N PRO A 131 0.76 -6.14 -4.29
CA PRO A 131 2.09 -6.72 -4.40
C PRO A 131 2.33 -7.91 -3.45
N ALA A 132 1.65 -7.95 -2.30
CA ALA A 132 1.81 -9.02 -1.32
C ALA A 132 1.13 -10.31 -1.78
N SER A 133 1.91 -11.27 -2.23
CA SER A 133 1.40 -12.51 -2.84
C SER A 133 0.54 -13.36 -1.89
N ASN A 134 0.82 -13.35 -0.60
CA ASN A 134 0.04 -14.05 0.41
C ASN A 134 -1.36 -13.44 0.59
N VAL A 135 -1.44 -12.13 0.51
CA VAL A 135 -2.69 -11.35 0.68
C VAL A 135 -3.52 -11.41 -0.61
N ALA A 136 -2.89 -11.20 -1.78
CA ALA A 136 -3.52 -11.33 -3.09
C ALA A 136 -4.20 -12.70 -3.29
N LYS A 137 -3.56 -13.78 -2.88
CA LYS A 137 -4.16 -15.14 -2.90
C LYS A 137 -5.44 -15.28 -2.09
N ILE A 138 -5.60 -14.52 -1.01
CA ILE A 138 -6.85 -14.52 -0.22
C ILE A 138 -7.95 -13.77 -0.98
N ALA A 139 -7.62 -12.63 -1.61
CA ALA A 139 -8.54 -11.91 -2.48
C ALA A 139 -9.04 -12.81 -3.62
N GLU A 140 -8.13 -13.48 -4.33
CA GLU A 140 -8.47 -14.42 -5.41
C GLU A 140 -9.36 -15.59 -4.94
N LYS A 141 -9.05 -16.20 -3.79
CA LYS A 141 -9.89 -17.25 -3.19
C LYS A 141 -11.30 -16.75 -2.84
N SER A 142 -11.42 -15.47 -2.50
CA SER A 142 -12.71 -14.79 -2.28
C SER A 142 -13.38 -14.37 -3.59
N GLY A 143 -12.76 -14.72 -4.72
CA GLY A 143 -13.25 -14.46 -6.07
C GLY A 143 -12.99 -13.03 -6.57
N ILE A 144 -12.11 -12.27 -5.95
CA ILE A 144 -11.70 -10.93 -6.42
C ILE A 144 -10.52 -11.11 -7.38
N PRO A 145 -10.67 -10.80 -8.69
CA PRO A 145 -9.55 -10.80 -9.62
C PRO A 145 -8.46 -9.86 -9.12
N THR A 146 -7.22 -10.36 -8.99
CA THR A 146 -6.12 -9.58 -8.42
C THR A 146 -4.83 -9.80 -9.20
N ILE A 147 -4.18 -8.72 -9.60
CA ILE A 147 -2.84 -8.74 -10.19
C ILE A 147 -1.82 -8.61 -9.06
N THR A 148 -0.96 -9.62 -8.91
CA THR A 148 0.11 -9.60 -7.92
C THR A 148 1.30 -8.82 -8.47
N SER A 149 1.29 -7.49 -8.28
CA SER A 149 2.33 -6.57 -8.74
C SER A 149 2.30 -5.26 -7.97
N PHE A 150 3.45 -4.58 -7.95
CA PHE A 150 3.45 -3.14 -7.61
C PHE A 150 2.78 -2.35 -8.73
N PHE A 151 2.03 -1.32 -8.35
CA PHE A 151 1.44 -0.42 -9.33
C PHE A 151 2.45 0.63 -9.78
N GLY A 152 2.59 0.77 -11.09
CA GLY A 152 3.44 1.75 -11.74
C GLY A 152 3.00 1.96 -13.19
N THR A 153 3.76 2.72 -13.96
CA THR A 153 3.45 3.02 -15.37
C THR A 153 3.30 1.74 -16.19
N GLU A 154 4.24 0.81 -16.07
CA GLU A 154 4.19 -0.48 -16.78
C GLU A 154 2.94 -1.29 -16.43
N THR A 155 2.60 -1.39 -15.13
CA THR A 155 1.40 -2.10 -14.70
C THR A 155 0.14 -1.43 -15.24
N ALA A 156 0.10 -0.10 -15.23
CA ALA A 156 -1.03 0.66 -15.78
C ALA A 156 -1.20 0.43 -17.28
N GLU A 157 -0.11 0.45 -18.06
CA GLU A 157 -0.11 0.21 -19.51
C GLU A 157 -0.58 -1.21 -19.87
N ASN A 158 -0.30 -2.20 -19.02
CA ASN A 158 -0.72 -3.59 -19.23
C ASN A 158 -2.20 -3.88 -18.87
N ILE A 159 -2.89 -2.95 -18.20
CA ILE A 159 -4.30 -3.11 -17.78
C ILE A 159 -5.26 -2.48 -18.78
N ILE A 160 -4.77 -1.54 -19.59
CA ILE A 160 -5.55 -0.83 -20.62
C ILE A 160 -5.59 -1.68 -21.89
#